data_f52ea247b1fd0e323992fb2df271568b
#
_entry.id   f52ea247b1fd0e323992fb2df271568b
#
_cell.length_a   1.000
_cell.length_b   1.000
_cell.length_c   1.000
_cell.angle_alpha   90.00
_cell.angle_beta   90.00
_cell.angle_gamma   90.00
#
_symmetry.space_group_name_H-M   'P 1'
#
loop_
_entity.id
_entity.type
_entity.pdbx_description
1 polymer ?
#
loop_
_entity_poly.entity_id
_entity_poly.type
_entity_poly.pdbx_seq_one_letter_code
_entity_poly.pdbx_strand_id
1 'polypeptide(L)' 'MLAVKDVSKLLVGIPKGAWVALSKDEERVVAYAAELQTAIDKAKEAGENEPVVIRVPEVDGTTLLV' A
#
# COMPACT_ATOMS: atom_id res chain seq x y z
N MET A 1 -2.36 -25.33 -1.03
CA MET A 1 -2.91 -24.37 -0.20
C MET A 1 -2.78 -22.95 -0.73
N LEU A 2 -3.82 -22.23 -0.61
CA LEU A 2 -3.86 -20.90 -1.11
C LEU A 2 -2.98 -20.02 -0.28
N ALA A 3 -2.06 -19.38 -0.89
CA ALA A 3 -1.22 -18.44 -0.18
C ALA A 3 -1.72 -17.05 -0.51
N VAL A 4 -2.49 -16.51 0.39
CA VAL A 4 -2.97 -15.14 0.22
C VAL A 4 -2.02 -14.25 0.98
N LYS A 5 -1.38 -13.34 0.28
CA LYS A 5 -0.49 -12.41 0.94
C LYS A 5 -1.27 -11.46 1.80
N ASP A 6 -0.88 -11.39 3.05
CA ASP A 6 -1.52 -10.49 3.98
C ASP A 6 -0.74 -9.19 4.00
N VAL A 7 -1.17 -8.24 3.20
CA VAL A 7 -0.48 -6.96 3.12
C VAL A 7 -0.87 -6.02 4.25
N SER A 8 -1.84 -6.41 5.07
CA SER A 8 -2.27 -5.52 6.13
C SER A 8 -1.15 -5.21 7.11
N LYS A 9 -0.23 -6.13 7.31
CA LYS A 9 0.91 -5.86 8.19
C LYS A 9 1.83 -4.81 7.63
N LEU A 10 1.87 -4.68 6.31
CA LEU A 10 2.71 -3.69 5.67
C LEU A 10 2.12 -2.29 5.79
N LEU A 11 0.84 -2.21 6.10
CA LEU A 11 0.14 -0.93 6.16
C LEU A 11 0.12 -0.33 7.55
N VAL A 12 0.68 -1.01 8.53
CA VAL A 12 0.70 -0.51 9.89
C VAL A 12 1.50 0.79 9.94
N GLY A 13 0.90 1.81 10.52
CA GLY A 13 1.58 3.09 10.64
C GLY A 13 1.38 4.02 9.46
N ILE A 14 0.76 3.54 8.39
CA ILE A 14 0.50 4.37 7.22
C ILE A 14 -0.88 5.01 7.37
N PRO A 15 -0.99 6.32 7.10
CA PRO A 15 -2.26 7.01 7.28
C PRO A 15 -3.38 6.41 6.43
N LYS A 16 -4.59 6.45 6.95
CA LYS A 16 -5.75 6.01 6.20
C LYS A 16 -5.93 6.89 4.98
N GLY A 17 -6.34 6.29 3.90
CA GLY A 17 -6.56 7.02 2.65
C GLY A 17 -5.30 7.26 1.85
N ALA A 18 -4.15 6.90 2.37
CA ALA A 18 -2.90 7.06 1.63
C ALA A 18 -2.78 6.01 0.53
N TRP A 19 -2.02 6.36 -0.48
CA TRP A 19 -1.66 5.41 -1.54
C TRP A 19 -0.31 4.82 -1.21
N VAL A 20 -0.21 3.52 -1.33
CA VAL A 20 1.00 2.79 -0.95
C VAL A 20 1.53 2.06 -2.17
N ALA A 21 2.80 2.24 -2.46
CA ALA A 21 3.47 1.52 -3.52
C ALA A 21 4.30 0.41 -2.90
N LEU A 22 3.98 -0.81 -3.28
CA LEU A 22 4.69 -1.99 -2.78
C LEU A 22 5.69 -2.46 -3.82
N SER A 23 6.64 -3.25 -3.36
CA SER A 23 7.56 -3.89 -4.28
C SER A 23 6.78 -4.82 -5.21
N LYS A 24 7.41 -5.20 -6.32
CA LYS A 24 6.76 -6.03 -7.32
C LYS A 24 6.23 -7.33 -6.73
N ASP A 25 6.92 -7.88 -5.76
CA ASP A 25 6.50 -9.11 -5.12
C ASP A 25 5.56 -8.87 -3.94
N GLU A 26 5.19 -7.61 -3.69
CA GLU A 26 4.25 -7.22 -2.65
C GLU A 26 4.74 -7.58 -1.25
N GLU A 27 6.03 -7.65 -1.05
CA GLU A 27 6.56 -8.04 0.25
C GLU A 27 7.02 -6.89 1.11
N ARG A 28 7.10 -5.69 0.55
CA ARG A 28 7.51 -4.54 1.34
C ARG A 28 6.95 -3.26 0.75
N VAL A 29 6.85 -2.26 1.60
CA VAL A 29 6.43 -0.94 1.18
C VAL A 29 7.64 -0.20 0.63
N VAL A 30 7.53 0.25 -0.61
CA VAL A 30 8.59 1.03 -1.24
C VAL A 30 8.39 2.51 -0.96
N ALA A 31 7.14 2.96 -1.03
CA ALA A 31 6.82 4.37 -0.81
C ALA A 31 5.33 4.51 -0.51
N TYR A 32 4.96 5.65 0.02
CA TYR A 32 3.55 5.97 0.15
C TYR A 32 3.38 7.48 0.13
N ALA A 33 2.19 7.92 -0.20
CA ALA A 33 1.88 9.33 -0.26
C ALA A 33 0.37 9.53 -0.22
N ALA A 34 -0.05 10.77 -0.03
CA ALA A 34 -1.47 11.08 -0.01
C ALA A 34 -2.08 10.98 -1.41
N GLU A 35 -1.26 11.12 -2.44
CA GLU A 35 -1.72 11.07 -3.81
C GLU A 35 -1.10 9.91 -4.57
N LEU A 36 -1.89 9.33 -5.46
CA LEU A 36 -1.45 8.17 -6.23
C LEU A 36 -0.19 8.45 -7.04
N GLN A 37 -0.20 9.54 -7.80
CA GLN A 37 0.92 9.83 -8.66
C GLN A 37 2.21 10.04 -7.85
N THR A 38 2.08 10.71 -6.71
CA THR A 38 3.24 10.95 -5.86
C THR A 38 3.81 9.63 -5.35
N ALA A 39 2.96 8.70 -4.95
CA ALA A 39 3.42 7.41 -4.47
C ALA A 39 4.15 6.66 -5.58
N ILE A 40 3.62 6.70 -6.79
CA ILE A 40 4.25 6.05 -7.93
C ILE A 40 5.61 6.68 -8.23
N ASP A 41 5.67 8.00 -8.24
CA ASP A 41 6.92 8.70 -8.53
C ASP A 41 7.99 8.37 -7.49
N LYS A 42 7.61 8.33 -6.23
CA LYS A 42 8.55 7.98 -5.18
C LYS A 42 9.05 6.56 -5.32
N ALA A 43 8.17 5.65 -5.71
CA ALA A 43 8.56 4.25 -5.88
C ALA A 43 9.55 4.12 -7.03
N LYS A 44 9.33 4.85 -8.11
CA LYS A 44 10.23 4.81 -9.26
C LYS A 44 11.59 5.38 -8.89
N GLU A 45 11.60 6.43 -8.09
CA GLU A 45 12.86 7.00 -7.63
C GLU A 45 13.64 6.04 -6.76
N ALA A 46 12.92 5.15 -6.09
CA ALA A 46 13.56 4.14 -5.26
C ALA A 46 14.01 2.92 -6.06
N GLY A 47 13.76 2.93 -7.36
CA GLY A 47 14.20 1.84 -8.20
C GLY A 47 13.12 0.84 -8.59
N GLU A 48 11.89 1.04 -8.12
CA GLU A 48 10.81 0.10 -8.45
C GLU A 48 10.09 0.58 -9.70
N ASN A 49 10.33 -0.08 -10.82
CA ASN A 49 9.74 0.34 -12.07
C ASN A 49 8.28 -0.06 -12.24
N GLU A 50 7.88 -1.11 -11.55
CA GLU A 50 6.51 -1.60 -11.66
C GLU A 50 5.93 -1.84 -10.27
N PRO A 51 5.70 -0.77 -9.51
CA PRO A 51 5.19 -0.94 -8.17
C PRO A 51 3.74 -1.42 -8.17
N VAL A 52 3.40 -2.20 -7.18
CA VAL A 52 2.02 -2.57 -6.94
C VAL A 52 1.44 -1.49 -6.05
N VAL A 53 0.39 -0.83 -6.50
CA VAL A 53 -0.16 0.29 -5.76
C VAL A 53 -1.50 -0.09 -5.16
N ILE A 54 -1.64 0.17 -3.87
CA ILE A 54 -2.89 -0.07 -3.16
C ILE A 54 -3.24 1.17 -2.36
N ARG A 55 -4.48 1.25 -1.94
CA ARG A 55 -4.92 2.36 -1.11
C ARG A 55 -5.30 1.86 0.26
N VAL A 56 -4.84 2.57 1.28
CA VAL A 56 -5.21 2.23 2.66
C VAL A 56 -6.66 2.62 2.88
N PRO A 57 -7.51 1.67 3.31
CA PRO A 57 -8.92 1.99 3.52
C PRO A 57 -9.09 3.11 4.53
N GLU A 58 -10.09 3.95 4.29
CA GLU A 58 -10.36 5.05 5.19
C GLU A 58 -11.32 4.69 6.31
N VAL A 59 -11.98 3.56 6.19
CA VAL A 59 -12.97 3.17 7.18
C VAL A 59 -12.34 2.41 8.30
N ASP A 60 -12.89 2.59 9.49
CA ASP A 60 -12.51 1.83 10.64
C ASP A 60 -12.99 0.41 10.50
N GLY A 61 -12.27 -0.54 11.07
CA GLY A 61 -12.73 -1.90 11.07
C GLY A 61 -14.10 -2.05 11.69
N THR A 62 -14.41 -1.24 12.66
CA THR A 62 -15.70 -1.28 13.32
C THR A 62 -16.84 -1.00 12.35
N THR A 63 -16.61 -0.10 11.44
CA THR A 63 -17.63 0.29 10.49
C THR A 63 -18.04 -0.87 9.58
N LEU A 64 -17.16 -1.77 9.34
CA LEU A 64 -17.41 -2.87 8.44
C LEU A 64 -18.36 -3.90 8.99
N LEU A 65 -18.66 -3.81 10.25
CA LEU A 65 -19.54 -4.78 10.87
C LEU A 65 -21.02 -4.47 10.68
N VAL A 66 -21.29 -3.37 10.13
CA VAL A 66 -22.66 -2.93 9.94
C VAL A 66 -23.31 -3.72 8.84
#